data_b60be888cea273978aad7bd8889f4ba8
#
_entry.id   b60be888cea273978aad7bd8889f4ba8
#
_cell.length_a   1.000
_cell.length_b   1.000
_cell.length_c   1.000
_cell.angle_alpha   90.00
_cell.angle_beta   90.00
_cell.angle_gamma   90.00
#
_symmetry.space_group_name_H-M   'P 1'
#
loop_
_entity.id
_entity.type
_entity.pdbx_description
1 polymer ?
#
loop_
_entity_poly.entity_id
_entity_poly.type
_entity_poly.pdbx_seq_one_letter_code
_entity_poly.pdbx_strand_id
1 'polypeptide(L)'
;MLRNLASSILLYEKVKTTEAKAKYVRPFVERLITMAKNNNLTTRRRLLKVLLQKNAVKKALEVLGQRYQERAGGYTRIIKLGARQGDGAEMAQIELV
;
A
#
# COMPACT_ATOMS: atom_id res chain seq x y z
N MET A 1 -4.78 -11.82 -4.07
CA MET A 1 -5.33 -10.49 -4.38
C MET A 1 -4.78 -9.40 -3.46
N LEU A 2 -4.93 -9.55 -2.17
CA LEU A 2 -4.51 -8.51 -1.21
C LEU A 2 -3.01 -8.20 -1.30
N ARG A 3 -2.19 -9.24 -1.38
CA ARG A 3 -0.73 -9.07 -1.45
C ARG A 3 -0.30 -8.37 -2.75
N ASN A 4 -0.90 -8.74 -3.86
CA ASN A 4 -0.59 -8.13 -5.16
C ASN A 4 -1.00 -6.66 -5.19
N LEU A 5 -2.19 -6.36 -4.67
CA LEU A 5 -2.68 -4.99 -4.63
C LEU A 5 -1.80 -4.13 -3.71
N ALA A 6 -1.44 -4.65 -2.53
CA ALA A 6 -0.55 -3.94 -1.62
C ALA A 6 0.82 -3.69 -2.24
N SER A 7 1.39 -4.69 -2.91
CA SER A 7 2.68 -4.53 -3.60
C SER A 7 2.61 -3.43 -4.65
N SER A 8 1.54 -3.40 -5.43
CA SER A 8 1.36 -2.37 -6.47
C SER A 8 1.26 -0.97 -5.86
N ILE A 9 0.55 -0.83 -4.74
CA ILE A 9 0.43 0.45 -4.06
C ILE A 9 1.80 0.92 -3.57
N LEU A 10 2.59 0.02 -2.98
CA LEU A 10 3.91 0.38 -2.49
C LEU A 10 4.88 0.73 -3.62
N LEU A 11 4.80 0.01 -4.75
CA LEU A 11 5.69 0.25 -5.88
C LEU A 11 5.33 1.51 -6.66
N TYR A 12 4.06 1.67 -6.99
CA TYR A 12 3.63 2.73 -7.91
C TYR A 12 3.04 3.93 -7.20
N GLU A 13 2.83 3.85 -5.89
CA GLU A 13 2.34 4.89 -4.99
C GLU A 13 0.90 5.30 -5.21
N LYS A 14 0.26 4.84 -6.28
CA LYS A 14 -1.17 5.02 -6.50
C LYS A 14 -1.70 3.92 -7.41
N VAL A 15 -2.90 3.47 -7.14
CA VAL A 15 -3.54 2.40 -7.90
C VAL A 15 -5.04 2.67 -7.98
N LYS A 16 -5.62 2.47 -9.15
CA LYS A 16 -7.07 2.54 -9.33
C LYS A 16 -7.66 1.14 -9.08
N THR A 17 -8.70 1.08 -8.28
CA THR A 17 -9.39 -0.16 -7.96
C THR A 17 -10.83 0.16 -7.55
N THR A 18 -11.60 -0.84 -7.16
CA THR A 18 -12.93 -0.58 -6.62
C THR A 18 -12.81 0.04 -5.23
N GLU A 19 -13.81 0.84 -4.85
CA GLU A 19 -13.83 1.48 -3.53
C GLU A 19 -13.76 0.43 -2.42
N ALA A 20 -14.49 -0.68 -2.57
CA ALA A 20 -14.48 -1.75 -1.57
C ALA A 20 -13.08 -2.35 -1.38
N LYS A 21 -12.37 -2.61 -2.47
CA LYS A 21 -11.01 -3.15 -2.40
C LYS A 21 -10.04 -2.14 -1.81
N ALA A 22 -10.17 -0.87 -2.16
CA ALA A 22 -9.32 0.19 -1.61
C ALA A 22 -9.49 0.28 -0.08
N LYS A 23 -10.72 0.25 0.41
CA LYS A 23 -11.00 0.27 1.85
C LYS A 23 -10.49 -0.99 2.54
N TYR A 24 -10.56 -2.13 1.87
CA TYR A 24 -10.11 -3.40 2.43
C TYR A 24 -8.59 -3.46 2.57
N VAL A 25 -7.85 -2.99 1.56
CA VAL A 25 -6.39 -3.07 1.55
C VAL A 25 -5.73 -1.98 2.38
N ARG A 26 -6.40 -0.86 2.60
CA ARG A 26 -5.81 0.30 3.28
C ARG A 26 -5.18 -0.01 4.63
N PRO A 27 -5.87 -0.68 5.58
CA PRO A 27 -5.23 -1.01 6.87
C PRO A 27 -4.01 -1.88 6.72
N PHE A 28 -4.02 -2.78 5.76
CA PHE A 28 -2.91 -3.68 5.49
C PHE A 28 -1.68 -2.90 5.01
N VAL A 29 -1.86 -2.00 4.05
CA VAL A 29 -0.78 -1.15 3.53
C VAL A 29 -0.24 -0.24 4.63
N GLU A 30 -1.12 0.34 5.44
CA GLU A 30 -0.71 1.21 6.55
C GLU A 30 0.19 0.46 7.53
N ARG A 31 -0.17 -0.78 7.86
CA ARG A 31 0.65 -1.61 8.77
C ARG A 31 1.99 -1.96 8.16
N LEU A 32 2.03 -2.23 6.85
CA LEU A 32 3.29 -2.53 6.18
C LEU A 32 4.25 -1.34 6.18
N ILE A 33 3.73 -0.14 5.97
CA ILE A 33 4.55 1.08 6.01
C ILE A 33 5.06 1.34 7.43
N THR A 34 4.20 1.19 8.43
CA THR A 34 4.62 1.33 9.83
C THR A 34 5.73 0.34 10.17
N MET A 35 5.59 -0.90 9.72
CA MET A 35 6.62 -1.92 9.92
C MET A 35 7.92 -1.55 9.21
N ALA A 36 7.84 -1.00 8.01
CA ALA A 36 9.01 -0.64 7.20
C ALA A 36 9.83 0.51 7.79
N LYS A 37 9.28 1.27 8.72
CA LYS A 37 10.04 2.31 9.41
C LYS A 37 11.22 1.74 10.20
N ASN A 38 11.11 0.49 10.63
CA ASN A 38 12.18 -0.21 11.32
C ASN A 38 12.95 -1.06 10.30
N ASN A 39 13.96 -0.47 9.68
CA ASN A 39 14.72 -1.14 8.63
C ASN A 39 15.79 -2.04 9.25
N ASN A 40 15.40 -3.26 9.61
CA ASN A 40 16.31 -4.27 10.14
C ASN A 40 16.05 -5.62 9.46
N LEU A 41 16.88 -6.61 9.75
CA LEU A 41 16.80 -7.91 9.12
C LEU A 41 15.47 -8.63 9.42
N THR A 42 15.00 -8.52 10.65
CA THR A 42 13.73 -9.15 11.05
C THR A 42 12.56 -8.57 10.27
N THR A 43 12.50 -7.24 10.13
CA THR A 43 11.46 -6.55 9.38
C THR A 43 11.51 -6.95 7.91
N ARG A 44 12.71 -6.98 7.32
CA ARG A 44 12.89 -7.39 5.93
C ARG A 44 12.35 -8.79 5.67
N ARG A 45 12.65 -9.72 6.57
CA ARG A 45 12.15 -11.10 6.46
C ARG A 45 10.63 -11.16 6.54
N ARG A 46 10.02 -10.40 7.44
CA ARG A 46 8.56 -10.35 7.58
C ARG A 46 7.90 -9.78 6.33
N LEU A 47 8.44 -8.71 5.79
CA LEU A 47 7.89 -8.08 4.58
C LEU A 47 8.01 -9.02 3.38
N LEU A 48 9.13 -9.74 3.25
CA LEU A 48 9.31 -10.70 2.17
C LEU A 48 8.28 -11.83 2.22
N LYS A 49 7.95 -12.30 3.43
CA LYS A 49 6.93 -13.34 3.59
C LYS A 49 5.55 -12.85 3.18
N VAL A 50 5.23 -11.59 3.47
CA VAL A 50 3.91 -11.03 3.22
C VAL A 50 3.75 -10.60 1.77
N LEU A 51 4.71 -9.86 1.23
CA LEU A 51 4.59 -9.26 -0.09
C LEU A 51 5.02 -10.18 -1.23
N LEU A 52 5.94 -11.09 -0.97
CA LEU A 52 6.46 -12.05 -1.95
C LEU A 52 7.14 -11.41 -3.16
N GLN A 53 7.30 -10.08 -3.16
CA GLN A 53 7.97 -9.34 -4.23
C GLN A 53 9.11 -8.52 -3.65
N LYS A 54 10.32 -8.83 -4.08
CA LYS A 54 11.52 -8.18 -3.57
C LYS A 54 11.53 -6.67 -3.84
N ASN A 55 11.05 -6.26 -5.01
CA ASN A 55 11.02 -4.84 -5.38
C ASN A 55 10.13 -4.02 -4.48
N ALA A 56 8.96 -4.57 -4.12
CA ALA A 56 8.04 -3.88 -3.20
C ALA A 56 8.65 -3.76 -1.81
N VAL A 57 9.29 -4.83 -1.32
CA VAL A 57 9.96 -4.83 -0.02
C VAL A 57 11.09 -3.80 0.00
N LYS A 58 11.90 -3.77 -1.05
CA LYS A 58 13.00 -2.82 -1.17
C LYS A 58 12.49 -1.38 -1.15
N LYS A 59 11.45 -1.09 -1.92
CA LYS A 59 10.84 0.24 -1.95
C LYS A 59 10.31 0.64 -0.57
N ALA A 60 9.63 -0.28 0.10
CA ALA A 60 9.07 0.00 1.42
C ALA A 60 10.18 0.35 2.42
N LEU A 61 11.24 -0.42 2.46
CA LEU A 61 12.31 -0.22 3.43
C LEU A 61 13.21 0.96 3.09
N GLU A 62 13.58 1.12 1.84
CA GLU A 62 14.59 2.13 1.45
C GLU A 62 14.00 3.50 1.15
N VAL A 63 12.74 3.57 0.75
CA VAL A 63 12.11 4.83 0.35
C VAL A 63 10.98 5.21 1.31
N LEU A 64 9.97 4.36 1.42
CA LEU A 64 8.74 4.71 2.14
C LEU A 64 8.95 4.77 3.64
N GLY A 65 9.72 3.84 4.20
CA GLY A 65 10.02 3.86 5.62
C GLY A 65 10.70 5.15 6.06
N GLN A 66 11.61 5.65 5.24
CA GLN A 66 12.29 6.92 5.53
C GLN A 66 11.38 8.12 5.30
N ARG A 67 10.58 8.08 4.23
CA ARG A 67 9.65 9.17 3.90
C ARG A 67 8.68 9.45 5.04
N TYR A 68 8.22 8.41 5.72
CA TYR A 68 7.17 8.52 6.73
C TYR A 68 7.67 8.39 8.17
N GLN A 69 8.97 8.55 8.41
CA GLN A 69 9.54 8.42 9.76
C GLN A 69 8.85 9.32 10.78
N GLU A 70 8.51 10.54 10.39
CA GLU A 70 7.91 11.53 11.28
C GLU A 70 6.38 11.43 11.32
N ARG A 71 5.79 10.51 10.57
CA ARG A 71 4.35 10.40 10.47
C ARG A 71 3.85 9.14 11.19
N ALA A 72 2.90 9.32 12.10
CA ALA A 72 2.40 8.23 12.96
C ALA A 72 1.13 7.59 12.38
N GLY A 73 1.10 7.30 11.09
CA GLY A 73 -0.05 6.72 10.41
C GLY A 73 -0.62 7.68 9.39
N GLY A 74 -1.73 7.30 8.75
CA GLY A 74 -2.35 8.12 7.72
C GLY A 74 -1.48 8.29 6.49
N TYR A 75 -0.81 7.22 6.07
CA TYR A 75 0.09 7.25 4.92
C TYR A 75 -0.62 7.18 3.58
N THR A 76 -1.89 6.83 3.59
CA THR A 76 -2.68 6.65 2.37
C THR A 76 -3.93 7.50 2.40
N ARG A 77 -4.44 7.79 1.20
CA ARG A 77 -5.76 8.42 1.05
C ARG A 77 -6.49 7.76 -0.10
N ILE A 78 -7.81 7.82 -0.05
CA ILE A 78 -8.69 7.23 -1.06
C ILE A 78 -9.45 8.36 -1.74
N ILE A 79 -9.35 8.43 -3.07
CA ILE A 79 -10.05 9.40 -3.88
C ILE A 79 -11.13 8.67 -4.67
N LYS A 80 -12.39 9.08 -4.53
CA LYS A 80 -13.50 8.48 -5.26
C LYS A 80 -13.48 8.94 -6.71
N LEU A 81 -13.61 7.99 -7.63
CA LEU A 81 -13.58 8.25 -9.07
C LEU A 81 -14.94 8.13 -9.75
N GLY A 82 -15.96 7.67 -9.04
CA GLY A 82 -17.28 7.44 -9.58
C GLY A 82 -17.47 6.04 -10.11
N ALA A 83 -18.62 5.80 -10.75
CA ALA A 83 -19.00 4.47 -11.23
C ALA A 83 -18.25 4.11 -12.50
N ARG A 84 -17.83 2.83 -12.58
CA ARG A 84 -17.17 2.30 -13.77
C ARG A 84 -18.22 2.00 -14.84
N GLN A 85 -17.90 2.33 -16.10
CA GLN A 85 -18.76 1.96 -17.23
C GLN A 85 -18.84 0.45 -17.35
N GLY A 86 -20.03 -0.03 -17.66
CA GLY A 86 -20.29 -1.45 -17.90
C GLY A 86 -20.97 -2.11 -16.71
N ASP A 87 -20.33 -2.19 -15.56
CA ASP A 87 -20.89 -2.86 -14.39
C ASP A 87 -21.34 -1.92 -13.28
N GLY A 88 -21.08 -0.63 -13.41
CA GLY A 88 -21.50 0.36 -12.41
C GLY A 88 -20.74 0.31 -11.09
N ALA A 89 -19.63 -0.44 -11.01
CA ALA A 89 -18.86 -0.54 -9.78
C ALA A 89 -18.26 0.81 -9.40
N GLU A 90 -18.38 1.18 -8.12
CA GLU A 90 -17.77 2.40 -7.62
C GLU A 90 -16.26 2.24 -7.60
N MET A 91 -15.57 3.13 -8.32
CA MET A 91 -14.11 3.11 -8.45
C MET A 91 -13.48 4.12 -7.51
N ALA A 92 -12.28 3.82 -7.09
CA ALA A 92 -11.49 4.71 -6.25
C ALA A 92 -10.01 4.59 -6.60
N GLN A 93 -9.26 5.61 -6.27
CA GLN A 93 -7.81 5.57 -6.35
C GLN A 93 -7.26 5.63 -4.94
N ILE A 94 -6.51 4.60 -4.55
CA ILE A 94 -5.78 4.64 -3.29
C ILE A 94 -4.36 5.08 -3.61
N GLU A 95 -3.87 6.06 -2.85
CA GLU A 95 -2.54 6.60 -3.10
C GLU A 95 -1.83 6.93 -1.81
N LEU A 96 -0.50 6.97 -1.88
CA LEU A 96 0.34 7.39 -0.77
C LEU A 96 0.39 8.92 -0.71
N VAL A 97 0.31 9.46 0.49
CA VAL A 97 0.38 10.93 0.68
C VAL A 97 1.81 11.44 0.64
#